data_9e9315db11bd24c5fc0ee6cdc2daaab4
#
_entry.id   9e9315db11bd24c5fc0ee6cdc2daaab4
#
_cell.length_a   1.000
_cell.length_b   1.000
_cell.length_c   1.000
_cell.angle_alpha   90.00
_cell.angle_beta   90.00
_cell.angle_gamma   90.00
#
_symmetry.space_group_name_H-M   'P 1'
#
loop_
_entity.id
_entity.type
_entity.pdbx_description
1 polymer ?
#
loop_
_entity_poly.entity_id
_entity_poly.type
_entity_poly.pdbx_seq_one_letter_code
_entity_poly.pdbx_strand_id
1 'polypeptide(L)'
;MKTPLPLNAMNAFAAAGRHGSFLTAARDLGVTPAAISQLVRKLETHLGKTLFQRLNNRVLLTDAGKSLLQSIVPALDELSEAAQRASRSGTRRRLRISCVPSLAECWLVQQLPRFLARHQRLRIDLAVEEDVTPGHWDIRINYGRLPDDDLVQEELCRDSVVPLCAPSHPAAIGAERDLTAADSAALIHTQWGPSYGSNVTWKDWFQHVAPRERVDLSTGHQVSASRTALQLAESGCGIALGQILLAQAALDDGRLVALSRHSLPLGQSYVIAMPAARHRQADVQAFAAWLLAEITPAAPAPRPHPPATPTRPAQRSAAHKRGKRHPPRSG
;
A
#
# COMPACT_ATOMS: atom_id res chain seq x y z
N MET A 1 46.85 -6.39 1.90
CA MET A 1 46.15 -5.64 3.00
C MET A 1 45.05 -4.80 2.35
N LYS A 2 43.78 -4.93 2.78
CA LYS A 2 42.71 -4.06 2.31
C LYS A 2 42.88 -2.67 2.91
N THR A 3 43.09 -1.65 2.07
CA THR A 3 43.18 -0.27 2.52
C THR A 3 41.88 0.11 3.24
N PRO A 4 41.93 0.71 4.45
CA PRO A 4 40.71 1.04 5.19
C PRO A 4 39.85 2.03 4.42
N LEU A 5 38.54 1.81 4.45
CA LEU A 5 37.56 2.65 3.77
C LEU A 5 37.56 4.08 4.37
N PRO A 6 37.67 5.14 3.54
CA PRO A 6 37.70 6.52 4.03
C PRO A 6 36.29 7.03 4.35
N LEU A 7 35.72 6.65 5.50
CA LEU A 7 34.32 6.93 5.88
C LEU A 7 33.93 8.42 5.80
N ASN A 8 34.81 9.32 6.21
CA ASN A 8 34.55 10.76 6.10
C ASN A 8 34.43 11.22 4.63
N ALA A 9 35.22 10.62 3.75
CA ALA A 9 35.14 10.93 2.31
C ALA A 9 33.87 10.33 1.68
N MET A 10 33.44 9.17 2.12
CA MET A 10 32.17 8.58 1.73
C MET A 10 30.97 9.41 2.18
N ASN A 11 30.97 9.91 3.42
CA ASN A 11 29.95 10.83 3.93
C ASN A 11 29.88 12.13 3.13
N ALA A 12 31.04 12.74 2.84
CA ALA A 12 31.11 13.95 2.03
C ALA A 12 30.60 13.74 0.59
N PHE A 13 30.94 12.59 0.01
CA PHE A 13 30.44 12.18 -1.31
C PHE A 13 28.92 11.97 -1.30
N ALA A 14 28.38 11.25 -0.31
CA ALA A 14 26.94 10.98 -0.21
C ALA A 14 26.15 12.28 -0.03
N ALA A 15 26.59 13.20 0.83
CA ALA A 15 25.96 14.50 1.00
C ALA A 15 26.01 15.34 -0.29
N ALA A 16 27.15 15.37 -0.97
CA ALA A 16 27.31 16.09 -2.23
C ALA A 16 26.43 15.50 -3.35
N GLY A 17 26.29 14.18 -3.40
CA GLY A 17 25.45 13.47 -4.37
C GLY A 17 23.96 13.72 -4.15
N ARG A 18 23.48 13.72 -2.90
CA ARG A 18 22.08 14.02 -2.55
C ARG A 18 21.70 15.46 -2.89
N HIS A 19 22.57 16.42 -2.61
CA HIS A 19 22.28 17.85 -2.80
C HIS A 19 22.63 18.38 -4.23
N GLY A 20 23.41 17.65 -5.02
CA GLY A 20 23.94 18.14 -6.29
C GLY A 20 24.80 19.41 -6.15
N SER A 21 25.32 19.68 -4.93
CA SER A 21 26.02 20.91 -4.59
C SER A 21 27.01 20.70 -3.44
N PHE A 22 28.27 21.04 -3.67
CA PHE A 22 29.28 21.00 -2.61
C PHE A 22 29.05 22.06 -1.52
N LEU A 23 28.46 23.20 -1.89
CA LEU A 23 28.13 24.25 -0.93
C LEU A 23 27.04 23.80 0.05
N THR A 24 26.00 23.18 -0.45
CA THR A 24 24.88 22.67 0.38
C THR A 24 25.35 21.50 1.24
N ALA A 25 26.11 20.56 0.67
CA ALA A 25 26.70 19.45 1.43
C ALA A 25 27.64 19.93 2.55
N ALA A 26 28.39 20.99 2.30
CA ALA A 26 29.26 21.60 3.33
C ALA A 26 28.50 22.17 4.50
N ARG A 27 27.37 22.84 4.23
CA ARG A 27 26.47 23.35 5.30
C ARG A 27 25.83 22.21 6.09
N ASP A 28 25.40 21.17 5.42
CA ASP A 28 24.79 19.98 6.03
C ASP A 28 25.77 19.27 6.99
N LEU A 29 27.03 19.14 6.58
CA LEU A 29 28.07 18.47 7.37
C LEU A 29 28.86 19.38 8.31
N GLY A 30 28.57 20.68 8.38
CA GLY A 30 29.26 21.65 9.24
C GLY A 30 30.73 21.86 8.88
N VAL A 31 31.08 21.74 7.58
CA VAL A 31 32.45 21.90 7.08
C VAL A 31 32.51 22.93 5.95
N THR A 32 33.72 23.21 5.42
CA THR A 32 33.87 24.13 4.31
C THR A 32 33.67 23.44 2.96
N PRO A 33 33.21 24.14 1.89
CA PRO A 33 33.11 23.58 0.57
C PRO A 33 34.44 23.04 0.01
N ALA A 34 35.56 23.66 0.41
CA ALA A 34 36.91 23.19 0.07
C ALA A 34 37.20 21.82 0.70
N ALA A 35 36.79 21.62 1.95
CA ALA A 35 36.94 20.33 2.64
C ALA A 35 36.11 19.22 1.94
N ILE A 36 34.86 19.49 1.55
CA ILE A 36 34.05 18.55 0.76
C ILE A 36 34.77 18.19 -0.54
N SER A 37 35.24 19.18 -1.29
CA SER A 37 35.96 18.94 -2.55
C SER A 37 37.21 18.09 -2.35
N GLN A 38 37.94 18.31 -1.28
CA GLN A 38 39.15 17.54 -0.93
C GLN A 38 38.82 16.11 -0.52
N LEU A 39 37.79 15.91 0.27
CA LEU A 39 37.32 14.57 0.68
C LEU A 39 36.81 13.76 -0.51
N VAL A 40 36.03 14.38 -1.39
CA VAL A 40 35.56 13.73 -2.64
C VAL A 40 36.74 13.33 -3.53
N ARG A 41 37.72 14.22 -3.77
CA ARG A 41 38.93 13.87 -4.53
C ARG A 41 39.70 12.71 -3.91
N LYS A 42 39.81 12.69 -2.57
CA LYS A 42 40.46 11.57 -1.87
C LYS A 42 39.73 10.26 -2.12
N LEU A 43 38.38 10.26 -2.16
CA LEU A 43 37.59 9.08 -2.48
C LEU A 43 37.79 8.66 -3.95
N GLU A 44 37.74 9.60 -4.89
CA GLU A 44 37.97 9.35 -6.31
C GLU A 44 39.36 8.75 -6.56
N THR A 45 40.40 9.28 -5.89
CA THR A 45 41.77 8.73 -5.95
C THR A 45 41.82 7.32 -5.36
N HIS A 46 41.13 7.08 -4.23
CA HIS A 46 41.10 5.75 -3.58
C HIS A 46 40.43 4.70 -4.47
N LEU A 47 39.36 5.08 -5.19
CA LEU A 47 38.61 4.19 -6.08
C LEU A 47 39.17 4.13 -7.50
N GLY A 48 40.06 5.05 -7.88
CA GLY A 48 40.56 5.17 -9.25
C GLY A 48 39.49 5.56 -10.26
N LYS A 49 38.40 6.19 -9.82
CA LYS A 49 37.27 6.57 -10.66
C LYS A 49 36.76 7.97 -10.33
N THR A 50 36.40 8.74 -11.37
CA THR A 50 35.74 10.03 -11.22
C THR A 50 34.28 9.79 -10.88
N LEU A 51 33.78 10.37 -9.80
CA LEU A 51 32.41 10.21 -9.31
C LEU A 51 31.52 11.40 -9.66
N PHE A 52 32.11 12.60 -9.87
CA PHE A 52 31.41 13.80 -10.26
C PHE A 52 31.95 14.41 -11.55
N GLN A 53 31.05 14.96 -12.35
CA GLN A 53 31.35 15.86 -13.44
C GLN A 53 30.99 17.30 -13.08
N ARG A 54 31.86 18.27 -13.41
CA ARG A 54 31.59 19.69 -13.20
C ARG A 54 31.02 20.30 -14.46
N LEU A 55 29.79 20.77 -14.41
CA LEU A 55 29.14 21.51 -15.48
C LEU A 55 28.65 22.85 -14.98
N ASN A 56 29.22 23.95 -15.47
CA ASN A 56 28.74 25.33 -15.26
C ASN A 56 28.17 25.57 -13.83
N ASN A 57 29.02 25.48 -12.80
CA ASN A 57 28.66 25.69 -11.39
C ASN A 57 27.75 24.63 -10.75
N ARG A 58 27.42 23.53 -11.41
CA ARG A 58 26.69 22.36 -10.87
C ARG A 58 27.60 21.14 -10.83
N VAL A 59 27.30 20.27 -9.89
CA VAL A 59 28.00 19.00 -9.71
C VAL A 59 27.03 17.89 -10.08
N LEU A 60 27.35 17.13 -11.11
CA LEU A 60 26.53 15.99 -11.58
C LEU A 60 27.28 14.69 -11.30
N LEU A 61 26.54 13.68 -10.87
CA LEU A 61 27.10 12.34 -10.69
C LEU A 61 27.42 11.70 -12.05
N THR A 62 28.58 11.06 -12.16
CA THR A 62 28.88 10.09 -13.22
C THR A 62 28.06 8.81 -13.00
N ASP A 63 28.04 7.89 -13.97
CA ASP A 63 27.37 6.60 -13.77
C ASP A 63 28.01 5.78 -12.65
N ALA A 64 29.34 5.85 -12.50
CA ALA A 64 30.06 5.28 -11.36
C ALA A 64 29.63 5.96 -10.04
N GLY A 65 29.43 7.29 -10.05
CA GLY A 65 28.93 8.05 -8.91
C GLY A 65 27.50 7.65 -8.52
N LYS A 66 26.59 7.51 -9.51
CA LYS A 66 25.21 7.07 -9.24
C LYS A 66 25.16 5.67 -8.61
N SER A 67 25.87 4.71 -9.20
CA SER A 67 25.95 3.35 -8.67
C SER A 67 26.54 3.31 -7.27
N LEU A 68 27.60 4.06 -7.00
CA LEU A 68 28.20 4.15 -5.68
C LEU A 68 27.25 4.82 -4.67
N LEU A 69 26.54 5.89 -5.06
CA LEU A 69 25.60 6.58 -4.18
C LEU A 69 24.46 5.65 -3.72
N GLN A 70 23.90 4.89 -4.65
CA GLN A 70 22.85 3.91 -4.36
C GLN A 70 23.31 2.85 -3.33
N SER A 71 24.57 2.43 -3.42
CA SER A 71 25.10 1.40 -2.50
C SER A 71 25.58 1.97 -1.16
N ILE A 72 26.14 3.20 -1.15
CA ILE A 72 26.81 3.73 0.03
C ILE A 72 25.85 4.40 1.02
N VAL A 73 24.76 5.01 0.51
CA VAL A 73 23.77 5.71 1.35
C VAL A 73 23.14 4.76 2.38
N PRO A 74 22.64 3.59 2.00
CA PRO A 74 22.09 2.64 2.96
C PRO A 74 23.12 2.18 4.02
N ALA A 75 24.37 1.96 3.61
CA ALA A 75 25.43 1.55 4.52
C ALA A 75 25.80 2.63 5.54
N LEU A 76 25.86 3.90 5.13
CA LEU A 76 26.12 5.03 6.05
C LEU A 76 24.96 5.27 7.01
N ASP A 77 23.74 5.12 6.55
CA ASP A 77 22.54 5.23 7.40
C ASP A 77 22.55 4.10 8.45
N GLU A 78 22.92 2.88 8.08
CA GLU A 78 23.07 1.75 9.02
C GLU A 78 24.16 1.99 10.08
N LEU A 79 25.30 2.51 9.66
CA LEU A 79 26.37 2.89 10.62
C LEU A 79 25.93 3.99 11.58
N SER A 80 25.23 5.00 11.06
CA SER A 80 24.69 6.10 11.87
C SER A 80 23.67 5.60 12.89
N GLU A 81 22.79 4.69 12.50
CA GLU A 81 21.84 4.06 13.40
C GLU A 81 22.51 3.16 14.44
N ALA A 82 23.53 2.41 14.04
CA ALA A 82 24.31 1.59 14.99
C ALA A 82 24.98 2.46 16.06
N ALA A 83 25.58 3.59 15.66
CA ALA A 83 26.15 4.57 16.57
C ALA A 83 25.07 5.20 17.47
N GLN A 84 23.93 5.58 16.93
CA GLN A 84 22.81 6.10 17.71
C GLN A 84 22.24 5.06 18.69
N ARG A 85 22.17 3.79 18.30
CA ARG A 85 21.76 2.69 19.19
C ARG A 85 22.74 2.51 20.35
N ALA A 86 24.03 2.63 20.09
CA ALA A 86 25.07 2.52 21.11
C ALA A 86 25.08 3.71 22.09
N SER A 87 24.77 4.90 21.62
CA SER A 87 24.79 6.14 22.43
C SER A 87 23.52 6.36 23.27
N ARG A 88 22.43 5.65 23.02
CA ARG A 88 21.14 5.90 23.66
C ARG A 88 20.69 4.73 24.52
N SER A 89 21.09 4.70 25.78
CA SER A 89 20.43 3.89 26.81
C SER A 89 19.01 4.42 27.05
N GLY A 90 18.00 3.70 26.60
CA GLY A 90 16.60 3.99 26.94
C GLY A 90 15.72 4.62 25.86
N THR A 91 16.18 4.81 24.63
CA THR A 91 15.32 5.34 23.57
C THR A 91 14.38 4.30 22.97
N ARG A 92 13.16 4.74 22.68
CA ARG A 92 12.15 3.97 21.94
C ARG A 92 12.76 3.45 20.64
N ARG A 93 12.72 2.15 20.44
CA ARG A 93 13.18 1.51 19.21
C ARG A 93 12.28 1.91 18.05
N ARG A 94 12.85 2.17 16.88
CA ARG A 94 12.13 2.44 15.64
C ARG A 94 12.20 1.23 14.73
N LEU A 95 11.05 0.83 14.20
CA LEU A 95 10.92 -0.20 13.18
C LEU A 95 10.47 0.48 11.88
N ARG A 96 11.31 0.42 10.86
CA ARG A 96 11.02 0.99 9.54
C ARG A 96 10.33 -0.05 8.69
N ILE A 97 9.12 0.23 8.31
CA ILE A 97 8.28 -0.64 7.50
C ILE A 97 8.01 0.07 6.18
N SER A 98 8.26 -0.60 5.08
CA SER A 98 7.82 -0.20 3.75
C SER A 98 6.70 -1.12 3.30
N CYS A 99 5.62 -0.57 2.74
CA CYS A 99 4.45 -1.34 2.33
C CYS A 99 3.85 -0.80 1.04
N VAL A 100 3.35 -1.69 0.19
CA VAL A 100 2.60 -1.30 -1.01
C VAL A 100 1.34 -0.50 -0.64
N PRO A 101 0.99 0.57 -1.39
CA PRO A 101 0.01 1.56 -0.97
C PRO A 101 -1.35 0.98 -0.61
N SER A 102 -1.98 0.24 -1.50
CA SER A 102 -3.35 -0.25 -1.25
C SER A 102 -3.44 -1.14 -0.01
N LEU A 103 -2.44 -2.01 0.24
CA LEU A 103 -2.42 -2.84 1.44
C LEU A 103 -2.16 -2.02 2.70
N ALA A 104 -1.24 -1.05 2.64
CA ALA A 104 -0.96 -0.17 3.77
C ALA A 104 -2.21 0.57 4.22
N GLU A 105 -2.92 1.20 3.28
CA GLU A 105 -4.02 2.11 3.55
C GLU A 105 -5.35 1.40 3.84
N CYS A 106 -5.63 0.29 3.15
CA CYS A 106 -6.89 -0.43 3.33
C CYS A 106 -6.86 -1.44 4.48
N TRP A 107 -5.69 -1.95 4.84
CA TRP A 107 -5.60 -3.03 5.84
C TRP A 107 -4.58 -2.76 6.94
N LEU A 108 -3.29 -2.59 6.63
CA LEU A 108 -2.22 -2.57 7.63
C LEU A 108 -2.42 -1.49 8.70
N VAL A 109 -2.71 -0.25 8.28
CA VAL A 109 -2.86 0.90 9.20
C VAL A 109 -3.97 0.64 10.24
N GLN A 110 -5.02 -0.07 9.85
CA GLN A 110 -6.13 -0.40 10.76
C GLN A 110 -5.74 -1.46 11.81
N GLN A 111 -4.75 -2.32 11.50
CA GLN A 111 -4.27 -3.38 12.40
C GLN A 111 -3.14 -2.90 13.34
N LEU A 112 -2.35 -1.90 12.94
CA LEU A 112 -1.21 -1.38 13.71
C LEU A 112 -1.53 -1.02 15.18
N PRO A 113 -2.69 -0.44 15.54
CA PRO A 113 -3.02 -0.16 16.94
C PRO A 113 -2.96 -1.39 17.84
N ARG A 114 -3.36 -2.57 17.34
CA ARG A 114 -3.31 -3.84 18.11
C ARG A 114 -1.88 -4.27 18.40
N PHE A 115 -0.99 -4.11 17.42
CA PHE A 115 0.44 -4.38 17.58
C PHE A 115 1.08 -3.41 18.58
N LEU A 116 0.86 -2.11 18.40
CA LEU A 116 1.46 -1.06 19.22
C LEU A 116 0.98 -1.09 20.68
N ALA A 117 -0.24 -1.54 20.94
CA ALA A 117 -0.73 -1.75 22.31
C ALA A 117 0.09 -2.77 23.10
N ARG A 118 0.61 -3.81 22.41
CA ARG A 118 1.48 -4.84 23.01
C ARG A 118 2.98 -4.43 23.02
N HIS A 119 3.38 -3.48 22.19
CA HIS A 119 4.78 -3.06 21.97
C HIS A 119 4.98 -1.56 22.22
N GLN A 120 4.59 -1.05 23.38
CA GLN A 120 4.55 0.40 23.73
C GLN A 120 5.88 1.13 23.60
N ARG A 121 7.01 0.41 23.68
CA ARG A 121 8.37 0.98 23.51
C ARG A 121 8.82 1.08 22.06
N LEU A 122 8.05 0.49 21.14
CA LEU A 122 8.35 0.52 19.72
C LEU A 122 7.70 1.74 19.05
N ARG A 123 8.38 2.32 18.08
CA ARG A 123 7.85 3.31 17.15
C ARG A 123 7.93 2.74 15.74
N ILE A 124 6.92 2.99 14.94
CA ILE A 124 6.87 2.57 13.54
C ILE A 124 7.10 3.82 12.69
N ASP A 125 8.04 3.71 11.75
CA ASP A 125 8.18 4.62 10.63
C ASP A 125 7.66 3.85 9.40
N LEU A 126 6.46 4.21 8.92
CA LEU A 126 5.80 3.54 7.80
C LEU A 126 5.97 4.35 6.52
N ALA A 127 6.71 3.81 5.56
CA ALA A 127 6.77 4.30 4.19
C ALA A 127 5.73 3.56 3.34
N VAL A 128 4.90 4.33 2.63
CA VAL A 128 3.88 3.81 1.72
C VAL A 128 4.34 4.12 0.31
N GLU A 129 4.85 3.11 -0.40
CA GLU A 129 5.53 3.29 -1.67
C GLU A 129 5.37 2.08 -2.59
N GLU A 130 5.25 2.31 -3.89
CA GLU A 130 5.21 1.25 -4.91
C GLU A 130 6.59 0.65 -5.11
N ASP A 131 7.57 1.51 -5.37
CA ASP A 131 8.93 1.11 -5.66
C ASP A 131 9.71 0.80 -4.38
N VAL A 132 10.54 -0.22 -4.45
CA VAL A 132 11.37 -0.64 -3.34
C VAL A 132 12.65 0.21 -3.32
N THR A 133 12.78 1.07 -2.31
CA THR A 133 14.03 1.78 -2.06
C THR A 133 14.95 0.91 -1.19
N PRO A 134 16.05 0.35 -1.73
CA PRO A 134 16.94 -0.51 -0.98
C PRO A 134 17.54 0.19 0.26
N GLY A 135 17.65 -0.54 1.38
CA GLY A 135 18.38 -0.09 2.57
C GLY A 135 17.65 0.85 3.52
N HIS A 136 16.43 1.30 3.18
CA HIS A 136 15.69 2.25 4.02
C HIS A 136 14.63 1.61 4.94
N TRP A 137 14.48 0.29 4.93
CA TRP A 137 13.47 -0.43 5.72
C TRP A 137 14.06 -1.64 6.45
N ASP A 138 13.40 -2.01 7.52
CA ASP A 138 13.68 -3.23 8.30
C ASP A 138 12.76 -4.37 7.84
N ILE A 139 11.57 -4.01 7.38
CA ILE A 139 10.54 -4.89 6.84
C ILE A 139 9.93 -4.25 5.59
N ARG A 140 9.83 -5.02 4.51
CA ARG A 140 9.02 -4.68 3.34
C ARG A 140 7.85 -5.64 3.24
N ILE A 141 6.64 -5.10 3.06
CA ILE A 141 5.43 -5.86 2.73
C ILE A 141 5.12 -5.58 1.26
N ASN A 142 5.20 -6.61 0.44
CA ASN A 142 5.15 -6.49 -1.01
C ASN A 142 4.11 -7.42 -1.62
N TYR A 143 3.67 -7.10 -2.84
CA TYR A 143 2.91 -8.00 -3.68
C TYR A 143 3.87 -8.72 -4.63
N GLY A 144 4.00 -10.03 -4.48
CA GLY A 144 5.03 -10.83 -5.14
C GLY A 144 6.40 -10.75 -4.47
N ARG A 145 7.26 -11.71 -4.79
CA ARG A 145 8.62 -11.81 -4.27
C ARG A 145 9.53 -10.76 -4.89
N LEU A 146 10.44 -10.24 -4.10
CA LEU A 146 11.48 -9.33 -4.56
C LEU A 146 12.66 -10.13 -5.12
N PRO A 147 13.29 -9.67 -6.22
CA PRO A 147 14.43 -10.34 -6.85
C PRO A 147 15.75 -9.97 -6.14
N ASP A 148 15.88 -10.31 -4.84
CA ASP A 148 17.05 -9.98 -4.04
C ASP A 148 17.34 -11.18 -3.11
N ASP A 149 18.50 -11.82 -3.31
CA ASP A 149 18.92 -13.03 -2.58
C ASP A 149 19.35 -12.72 -1.14
N ASP A 150 19.64 -11.47 -0.80
CA ASP A 150 19.99 -11.04 0.56
C ASP A 150 18.75 -10.83 1.45
N LEU A 151 17.56 -11.11 0.93
CA LEU A 151 16.30 -10.98 1.66
C LEU A 151 15.79 -12.33 2.16
N VAL A 152 15.42 -12.40 3.42
CA VAL A 152 14.55 -13.45 3.96
C VAL A 152 13.12 -13.09 3.63
N GLN A 153 12.44 -13.91 2.85
CA GLN A 153 11.09 -13.64 2.38
C GLN A 153 10.13 -14.77 2.75
N GLU A 154 9.01 -14.42 3.35
CA GLU A 154 7.95 -15.35 3.73
C GLU A 154 6.63 -14.94 3.07
N GLU A 155 5.83 -15.92 2.67
CA GLU A 155 4.49 -15.70 2.13
C GLU A 155 3.54 -15.34 3.27
N LEU A 156 2.82 -14.22 3.12
CA LEU A 156 1.80 -13.77 4.06
C LEU A 156 0.44 -14.38 3.74
N CYS A 157 -0.08 -14.10 2.57
CA CYS A 157 -1.33 -14.66 2.08
C CYS A 157 -1.47 -14.48 0.57
N ARG A 158 -2.30 -15.31 -0.04
CA ARG A 158 -2.80 -15.11 -1.40
C ARG A 158 -4.24 -14.64 -1.33
N ASP A 159 -4.47 -13.41 -1.77
CA ASP A 159 -5.80 -12.81 -1.81
C ASP A 159 -6.55 -13.21 -3.09
N SER A 160 -7.83 -12.91 -3.12
CA SER A 160 -8.73 -13.15 -4.26
C SER A 160 -9.54 -11.89 -4.57
N VAL A 161 -10.03 -11.80 -5.79
CA VAL A 161 -10.91 -10.70 -6.21
C VAL A 161 -12.35 -11.19 -6.37
N VAL A 162 -13.28 -10.27 -6.12
CA VAL A 162 -14.72 -10.45 -6.30
C VAL A 162 -15.35 -9.13 -6.77
N PRO A 163 -16.41 -9.14 -7.59
CA PRO A 163 -17.16 -7.95 -7.92
C PRO A 163 -17.82 -7.33 -6.70
N LEU A 164 -17.54 -6.05 -6.45
CA LEU A 164 -17.99 -5.28 -5.29
C LEU A 164 -18.65 -3.97 -5.72
N CYS A 165 -19.73 -3.59 -5.06
CA CYS A 165 -20.36 -2.27 -5.24
C CYS A 165 -21.01 -1.80 -3.94
N ALA A 166 -21.45 -0.53 -3.91
CA ALA A 166 -22.27 -0.02 -2.82
C ALA A 166 -23.61 -0.78 -2.74
N PRO A 167 -24.19 -0.95 -1.54
CA PRO A 167 -25.52 -1.58 -1.39
C PRO A 167 -26.65 -0.87 -2.15
N SER A 168 -26.49 0.45 -2.37
CA SER A 168 -27.44 1.28 -3.13
C SER A 168 -27.32 1.16 -4.64
N HIS A 169 -26.27 0.50 -5.15
CA HIS A 169 -26.05 0.33 -6.59
C HIS A 169 -27.12 -0.58 -7.20
N PRO A 170 -27.68 -0.28 -8.39
CA PRO A 170 -28.74 -1.10 -9.02
C PRO A 170 -28.40 -2.58 -9.14
N ALA A 171 -27.15 -2.92 -9.44
CA ALA A 171 -26.69 -4.30 -9.50
C ALA A 171 -26.78 -5.07 -8.17
N ALA A 172 -26.84 -4.38 -7.01
CA ALA A 172 -26.98 -4.99 -5.69
C ALA A 172 -28.45 -5.27 -5.33
N ILE A 173 -29.40 -4.59 -5.96
CA ILE A 173 -30.82 -4.56 -5.58
C ILE A 173 -31.63 -5.68 -6.30
N GLY A 174 -31.15 -6.17 -7.43
CA GLY A 174 -31.83 -7.22 -8.23
C GLY A 174 -31.84 -8.60 -7.55
N ALA A 175 -32.90 -9.38 -7.79
CA ALA A 175 -33.01 -10.76 -7.33
C ALA A 175 -32.01 -11.70 -8.02
N GLU A 176 -31.67 -11.40 -9.25
CA GLU A 176 -30.65 -12.09 -10.05
C GLU A 176 -29.48 -11.11 -10.26
N ARG A 177 -28.37 -11.42 -9.62
CA ARG A 177 -27.12 -10.63 -9.73
C ARG A 177 -26.35 -11.08 -10.95
N ASP A 178 -26.96 -10.91 -12.08
CA ASP A 178 -26.33 -11.21 -13.37
C ASP A 178 -25.44 -10.05 -13.80
N LEU A 179 -24.12 -10.22 -13.59
CA LEU A 179 -23.14 -9.22 -13.98
C LEU A 179 -22.96 -9.12 -15.50
N THR A 180 -23.42 -10.11 -16.27
CA THR A 180 -23.34 -10.09 -17.72
C THR A 180 -24.39 -9.16 -18.32
N ALA A 181 -25.52 -8.97 -17.61
CA ALA A 181 -26.55 -7.98 -17.93
C ALA A 181 -26.28 -6.59 -17.34
N ALA A 182 -25.21 -6.44 -16.52
CA ALA A 182 -24.83 -5.14 -15.97
C ALA A 182 -24.33 -4.24 -17.11
N ASP A 183 -24.66 -2.93 -16.99
CA ASP A 183 -24.10 -1.93 -17.89
C ASP A 183 -22.57 -1.94 -17.78
N SER A 184 -21.89 -2.27 -18.86
CA SER A 184 -20.43 -2.32 -18.92
C SER A 184 -19.80 -0.95 -18.62
N ALA A 185 -20.54 0.14 -18.83
CA ALA A 185 -20.13 1.49 -18.43
C ALA A 185 -20.03 1.65 -16.90
N ALA A 186 -20.70 0.81 -16.12
CA ALA A 186 -20.59 0.81 -14.66
C ALA A 186 -19.37 0.03 -14.12
N LEU A 187 -18.63 -0.67 -14.97
CA LEU A 187 -17.44 -1.41 -14.53
C LEU A 187 -16.29 -0.45 -14.23
N ILE A 188 -15.56 -0.72 -13.14
CA ILE A 188 -14.35 0.00 -12.75
C ILE A 188 -13.16 -0.89 -13.06
N HIS A 189 -12.34 -0.46 -14.02
CA HIS A 189 -11.14 -1.15 -14.45
C HIS A 189 -9.91 -0.63 -13.68
N THR A 190 -9.19 -1.51 -13.02
CA THR A 190 -7.91 -1.15 -12.39
C THR A 190 -6.78 -1.45 -13.38
N GLN A 191 -6.06 -0.40 -13.78
CA GLN A 191 -4.86 -0.52 -14.59
C GLN A 191 -3.65 -0.58 -13.67
N TRP A 192 -3.23 -1.78 -13.32
CA TRP A 192 -2.02 -1.97 -12.56
C TRP A 192 -0.79 -1.75 -13.46
N GLY A 193 0.28 -1.22 -12.86
CA GLY A 193 1.56 -1.06 -13.57
C GLY A 193 2.17 -2.41 -13.97
N PRO A 194 3.28 -2.40 -14.72
CA PRO A 194 3.92 -3.62 -15.24
C PRO A 194 4.27 -4.66 -14.17
N SER A 195 4.58 -4.21 -12.95
CA SER A 195 4.90 -5.09 -11.80
C SER A 195 3.70 -5.93 -11.34
N TYR A 196 2.50 -5.58 -11.75
CA TYR A 196 1.24 -6.24 -11.36
C TYR A 196 0.50 -6.85 -12.55
N GLY A 197 1.20 -7.11 -13.66
CA GLY A 197 0.59 -7.64 -14.89
C GLY A 197 -0.05 -9.01 -14.80
N SER A 198 0.19 -9.74 -13.69
CA SER A 198 -0.47 -11.02 -13.38
C SER A 198 -1.80 -10.86 -12.62
N ASN A 199 -2.23 -9.64 -12.32
CA ASN A 199 -3.48 -9.41 -11.61
C ASN A 199 -4.69 -9.68 -12.49
N VAL A 200 -5.73 -10.21 -11.86
CA VAL A 200 -6.99 -10.58 -12.50
C VAL A 200 -7.74 -9.34 -12.99
N THR A 201 -8.12 -9.35 -14.26
CA THR A 201 -8.90 -8.30 -14.91
C THR A 201 -10.36 -8.69 -15.05
N TRP A 202 -11.24 -7.77 -15.45
CA TRP A 202 -12.62 -8.08 -15.82
C TRP A 202 -12.72 -9.09 -16.97
N LYS A 203 -11.76 -9.08 -17.89
CA LYS A 203 -11.68 -10.08 -18.96
C LYS A 203 -11.50 -11.48 -18.39
N ASP A 204 -10.57 -11.64 -17.46
CA ASP A 204 -10.30 -12.92 -16.81
C ASP A 204 -11.51 -13.38 -15.99
N TRP A 205 -12.16 -12.43 -15.30
CA TRP A 205 -13.38 -12.70 -14.54
C TRP A 205 -14.48 -13.27 -15.41
N PHE A 206 -14.89 -12.57 -16.49
CA PHE A 206 -15.96 -13.03 -17.35
C PHE A 206 -15.61 -14.32 -18.12
N GLN A 207 -14.35 -14.48 -18.51
CA GLN A 207 -13.90 -15.75 -19.12
C GLN A 207 -14.06 -16.94 -18.16
N HIS A 208 -13.92 -16.73 -16.86
CA HIS A 208 -14.06 -17.79 -15.88
C HIS A 208 -15.52 -18.06 -15.50
N VAL A 209 -16.31 -17.01 -15.29
CA VAL A 209 -17.68 -17.11 -14.73
C VAL A 209 -18.74 -17.27 -15.84
N ALA A 210 -18.56 -16.61 -16.98
CA ALA A 210 -19.51 -16.63 -18.09
C ALA A 210 -18.80 -16.75 -19.47
N PRO A 211 -18.11 -17.87 -19.75
CA PRO A 211 -17.20 -17.99 -20.90
C PRO A 211 -17.87 -17.90 -22.27
N ARG A 212 -19.21 -18.03 -22.34
CA ARG A 212 -19.98 -17.98 -23.58
C ARG A 212 -20.56 -16.60 -23.89
N GLU A 213 -20.50 -15.67 -22.92
CA GLU A 213 -21.06 -14.35 -23.06
C GLU A 213 -20.01 -13.33 -23.50
N ARG A 214 -20.42 -12.40 -24.34
CA ARG A 214 -19.57 -11.30 -24.79
C ARG A 214 -19.98 -10.04 -24.06
N VAL A 215 -19.17 -9.64 -23.08
CA VAL A 215 -19.31 -8.38 -22.37
C VAL A 215 -18.39 -7.35 -23.04
N ASP A 216 -18.90 -6.17 -23.35
CA ASP A 216 -18.09 -5.07 -23.85
C ASP A 216 -17.26 -4.48 -22.70
N LEU A 217 -15.96 -4.68 -22.73
CA LEU A 217 -15.02 -4.19 -21.73
C LEU A 217 -14.26 -2.92 -22.16
N SER A 218 -14.69 -2.31 -23.28
CA SER A 218 -14.07 -1.10 -23.81
C SER A 218 -14.55 0.17 -23.10
N THR A 219 -15.65 0.08 -22.34
CA THR A 219 -16.27 1.18 -21.60
C THR A 219 -16.01 1.04 -20.10
N GLY A 220 -16.46 2.01 -19.32
CA GLY A 220 -16.31 2.01 -17.86
C GLY A 220 -15.21 2.93 -17.35
N HIS A 221 -15.16 3.04 -16.02
CA HIS A 221 -14.18 3.88 -15.35
C HIS A 221 -12.81 3.21 -15.30
N GLN A 222 -11.74 4.00 -15.41
CA GLN A 222 -10.38 3.50 -15.32
C GLN A 222 -9.63 4.17 -14.17
N VAL A 223 -8.95 3.37 -13.35
CA VAL A 223 -8.15 3.83 -12.21
C VAL A 223 -6.81 3.09 -12.19
N SER A 224 -5.82 3.66 -11.50
CA SER A 224 -4.48 3.07 -11.40
C SER A 224 -4.22 2.33 -10.09
N ALA A 225 -5.14 2.35 -9.13
CA ALA A 225 -4.93 1.74 -7.82
C ALA A 225 -6.17 1.00 -7.31
N SER A 226 -5.97 -0.15 -6.68
CA SER A 226 -7.04 -0.97 -6.08
C SER A 226 -7.87 -0.19 -5.05
N ARG A 227 -7.21 0.62 -4.21
CA ARG A 227 -7.90 1.48 -3.26
C ARG A 227 -8.88 2.44 -3.92
N THR A 228 -8.45 3.10 -5.00
CA THR A 228 -9.31 4.05 -5.74
C THR A 228 -10.51 3.34 -6.36
N ALA A 229 -10.31 2.12 -6.89
CA ALA A 229 -11.41 1.31 -7.40
C ALA A 229 -12.45 1.00 -6.31
N LEU A 230 -11.99 0.59 -5.12
CA LEU A 230 -12.87 0.32 -3.97
C LEU A 230 -13.61 1.58 -3.51
N GLN A 231 -12.95 2.72 -3.43
CA GLN A 231 -13.57 3.99 -3.03
C GLN A 231 -14.65 4.45 -4.03
N LEU A 232 -14.42 4.31 -5.34
CA LEU A 232 -15.44 4.61 -6.35
C LEU A 232 -16.64 3.67 -6.20
N ALA A 233 -16.40 2.39 -5.96
CA ALA A 233 -17.46 1.41 -5.73
C ALA A 233 -18.26 1.74 -4.44
N GLU A 234 -17.60 2.08 -3.33
CA GLU A 234 -18.24 2.53 -2.08
C GLU A 234 -19.10 3.80 -2.28
N SER A 235 -18.64 4.70 -3.16
CA SER A 235 -19.36 5.94 -3.50
C SER A 235 -20.54 5.72 -4.46
N GLY A 236 -20.81 4.49 -4.89
CA GLY A 236 -21.88 4.15 -5.79
C GLY A 236 -21.59 4.43 -7.27
N CYS A 237 -20.34 4.76 -7.62
CA CYS A 237 -19.95 5.12 -8.99
C CYS A 237 -19.83 3.91 -9.93
N GLY A 238 -19.96 2.67 -9.44
CA GLY A 238 -19.89 1.48 -10.27
C GLY A 238 -19.52 0.22 -9.50
N ILE A 239 -19.04 -0.77 -10.26
CA ILE A 239 -18.70 -2.12 -9.78
C ILE A 239 -17.20 -2.30 -9.93
N ALA A 240 -16.47 -2.51 -8.82
CA ALA A 240 -15.05 -2.81 -8.84
C ALA A 240 -14.79 -4.32 -8.76
N LEU A 241 -13.79 -4.82 -9.48
CA LEU A 241 -13.22 -6.13 -9.22
C LEU A 241 -12.22 -5.98 -8.05
N GLY A 242 -12.74 -6.08 -6.83
CA GLY A 242 -12.03 -5.72 -5.61
C GLY A 242 -11.36 -6.91 -4.92
N GLN A 243 -10.18 -6.67 -4.37
CA GLN A 243 -9.45 -7.61 -3.53
C GLN A 243 -10.16 -7.74 -2.18
N ILE A 244 -10.42 -8.98 -1.75
CA ILE A 244 -11.24 -9.26 -0.54
C ILE A 244 -10.54 -8.74 0.71
N LEU A 245 -9.21 -8.96 0.83
CA LEU A 245 -8.42 -8.47 1.96
C LEU A 245 -8.51 -6.94 2.10
N LEU A 246 -8.39 -6.23 0.98
CA LEU A 246 -8.45 -4.77 0.98
C LEU A 246 -9.86 -4.22 1.24
N ALA A 247 -10.89 -4.97 0.85
CA ALA A 247 -12.28 -4.59 1.01
C ALA A 247 -12.89 -5.05 2.35
N GLN A 248 -12.18 -5.85 3.14
CA GLN A 248 -12.74 -6.54 4.32
C GLN A 248 -13.49 -5.58 5.26
N ALA A 249 -12.89 -4.47 5.64
CA ALA A 249 -13.52 -3.50 6.53
C ALA A 249 -14.79 -2.89 5.92
N ALA A 250 -14.79 -2.62 4.62
CA ALA A 250 -15.97 -2.08 3.93
C ALA A 250 -17.09 -3.11 3.78
N LEU A 251 -16.73 -4.39 3.65
CA LEU A 251 -17.68 -5.51 3.63
C LEU A 251 -18.28 -5.73 5.02
N ASP A 252 -17.48 -5.72 6.08
CA ASP A 252 -17.93 -5.92 7.46
C ASP A 252 -18.83 -4.76 7.92
N ASP A 253 -18.51 -3.52 7.51
CA ASP A 253 -19.32 -2.33 7.79
C ASP A 253 -20.57 -2.21 6.89
N GLY A 254 -20.73 -3.06 5.89
CA GLY A 254 -21.82 -3.00 4.92
C GLY A 254 -21.74 -1.81 3.93
N ARG A 255 -20.58 -1.17 3.78
CA ARG A 255 -20.34 -0.11 2.79
C ARG A 255 -20.16 -0.67 1.39
N LEU A 256 -19.69 -1.92 1.29
CA LEU A 256 -19.62 -2.69 0.06
C LEU A 256 -20.40 -4.00 0.21
N VAL A 257 -20.91 -4.51 -0.90
CA VAL A 257 -21.51 -5.84 -1.01
C VAL A 257 -20.89 -6.61 -2.17
N ALA A 258 -20.71 -7.92 -1.97
CA ALA A 258 -20.25 -8.80 -3.02
C ALA A 258 -21.41 -9.20 -3.95
N LEU A 259 -21.20 -9.08 -5.25
CA LEU A 259 -22.19 -9.42 -6.27
C LEU A 259 -22.08 -10.88 -6.76
N SER A 260 -21.04 -11.60 -6.34
CA SER A 260 -20.82 -12.98 -6.72
C SER A 260 -20.36 -13.83 -5.55
N ARG A 261 -20.64 -15.12 -5.61
CA ARG A 261 -20.08 -16.13 -4.69
C ARG A 261 -18.77 -16.71 -5.23
N HIS A 262 -18.48 -16.48 -6.50
CA HIS A 262 -17.22 -16.86 -7.11
C HIS A 262 -16.18 -15.80 -6.78
N SER A 263 -14.96 -16.23 -6.58
CA SER A 263 -13.79 -15.36 -6.46
C SER A 263 -12.67 -15.94 -7.30
N LEU A 264 -11.78 -15.08 -7.80
CA LEU A 264 -10.61 -15.52 -8.53
C LEU A 264 -9.36 -15.18 -7.72
N PRO A 265 -8.43 -16.13 -7.52
CA PRO A 265 -7.19 -15.86 -6.79
C PRO A 265 -6.31 -14.90 -7.58
N LEU A 266 -5.60 -14.03 -6.88
CA LEU A 266 -4.59 -13.17 -7.48
C LEU A 266 -3.41 -14.00 -8.02
N GLY A 267 -2.72 -13.45 -9.01
CA GLY A 267 -1.57 -14.11 -9.65
C GLY A 267 -0.38 -14.30 -8.71
N GLN A 268 -0.21 -13.43 -7.73
CA GLN A 268 0.85 -13.49 -6.74
C GLN A 268 0.30 -13.37 -5.32
N SER A 269 1.14 -13.75 -4.33
CA SER A 269 0.83 -13.60 -2.92
C SER A 269 1.42 -12.30 -2.37
N TYR A 270 0.85 -11.78 -1.30
CA TYR A 270 1.55 -10.82 -0.47
C TYR A 270 2.67 -11.53 0.28
N VAL A 271 3.82 -10.86 0.39
CA VAL A 271 5.02 -11.38 1.05
C VAL A 271 5.57 -10.35 2.04
N ILE A 272 6.18 -10.86 3.10
CA ILE A 272 7.04 -10.06 3.97
C ILE A 272 8.49 -10.35 3.59
N ALA A 273 9.27 -9.31 3.44
CA ALA A 273 10.69 -9.39 3.14
C ALA A 273 11.50 -8.63 4.19
N MET A 274 12.60 -9.21 4.64
CA MET A 274 13.46 -8.69 5.68
C MET A 274 14.93 -8.85 5.25
N PRO A 275 15.78 -7.82 5.35
CA PRO A 275 17.21 -7.99 5.11
C PRO A 275 17.79 -9.07 6.04
N ALA A 276 18.60 -9.99 5.50
CA ALA A 276 19.19 -11.10 6.26
C ALA A 276 19.97 -10.62 7.50
N ALA A 277 20.63 -9.46 7.40
CA ALA A 277 21.35 -8.82 8.51
C ALA A 277 20.40 -8.35 9.63
N ARG A 278 19.11 -8.10 9.36
CA ARG A 278 18.14 -7.58 10.32
C ARG A 278 17.08 -8.58 10.73
N HIS A 279 16.88 -9.63 9.95
CA HIS A 279 15.89 -10.68 10.19
C HIS A 279 15.89 -11.20 11.64
N ARG A 280 17.07 -11.36 12.28
CA ARG A 280 17.18 -11.88 13.67
C ARG A 280 16.94 -10.84 14.76
N GLN A 281 16.66 -9.59 14.43
CA GLN A 281 16.35 -8.57 15.44
C GLN A 281 14.99 -8.84 16.07
N ALA A 282 14.92 -8.74 17.40
CA ALA A 282 13.72 -9.09 18.16
C ALA A 282 12.47 -8.32 17.73
N ASP A 283 12.61 -7.03 17.38
CA ASP A 283 11.49 -6.19 16.96
C ASP A 283 10.99 -6.56 15.56
N VAL A 284 11.92 -6.94 14.65
CA VAL A 284 11.59 -7.43 13.30
C VAL A 284 10.85 -8.74 13.40
N GLN A 285 11.36 -9.69 14.21
CA GLN A 285 10.71 -10.98 14.44
C GLN A 285 9.33 -10.84 15.10
N ALA A 286 9.21 -9.95 16.09
CA ALA A 286 7.94 -9.72 16.77
C ALA A 286 6.87 -9.16 15.80
N PHE A 287 7.27 -8.24 14.92
CA PHE A 287 6.34 -7.70 13.91
C PHE A 287 6.00 -8.72 12.84
N ALA A 288 6.98 -9.47 12.32
CA ALA A 288 6.76 -10.51 11.32
C ALA A 288 5.82 -11.61 11.85
N ALA A 289 6.08 -12.11 13.05
CA ALA A 289 5.23 -13.13 13.68
C ALA A 289 3.80 -12.61 13.94
N TRP A 290 3.66 -11.34 14.37
CA TRP A 290 2.36 -10.72 14.54
C TRP A 290 1.62 -10.57 13.20
N LEU A 291 2.31 -10.10 12.15
CA LEU A 291 1.71 -9.89 10.83
C LEU A 291 1.23 -11.20 10.23
N LEU A 292 2.04 -12.27 10.32
CA LEU A 292 1.67 -13.62 9.87
C LEU A 292 0.45 -14.18 10.61
N ALA A 293 0.31 -13.86 11.89
CA ALA A 293 -0.85 -14.30 12.69
C ALA A 293 -2.12 -13.48 12.42
N GLU A 294 -1.97 -12.20 12.07
CA GLU A 294 -3.11 -11.27 11.89
C GLU A 294 -3.66 -11.31 10.47
N ILE A 295 -2.78 -11.54 9.45
CA ILE A 295 -3.20 -11.57 8.05
C ILE A 295 -3.83 -12.94 7.76
N THR A 296 -5.14 -12.98 7.78
CA THR A 296 -5.87 -14.19 7.43
C THR A 296 -5.95 -14.31 5.91
N PRO A 297 -5.70 -15.50 5.31
CA PRO A 297 -5.99 -15.73 3.91
C PRO A 297 -7.44 -15.34 3.61
N ALA A 298 -7.66 -14.65 2.48
CA ALA A 298 -9.00 -14.24 2.08
C ALA A 298 -9.97 -15.40 2.17
N ALA A 299 -10.98 -15.27 3.02
CA ALA A 299 -12.05 -16.26 3.14
C ALA A 299 -12.78 -16.39 1.79
N PRO A 300 -13.37 -17.56 1.46
CA PRO A 300 -14.21 -17.67 0.27
C PRO A 300 -15.28 -16.57 0.30
N ALA A 301 -15.57 -16.00 -0.88
CA ALA A 301 -16.36 -14.79 -1.09
C ALA A 301 -17.48 -14.58 -0.08
N PRO A 302 -17.59 -13.38 0.54
CA PRO A 302 -18.62 -13.10 1.53
C PRO A 302 -19.99 -13.39 0.95
N ARG A 303 -20.88 -13.93 1.78
CA ARG A 303 -22.27 -14.19 1.35
C ARG A 303 -22.92 -12.86 0.98
N PRO A 304 -23.55 -12.75 -0.21
CA PRO A 304 -24.27 -11.54 -0.56
C PRO A 304 -25.32 -11.23 0.54
N HIS A 305 -25.35 -9.98 1.01
CA HIS A 305 -26.39 -9.56 1.95
C HIS A 305 -27.79 -9.77 1.34
N PRO A 306 -28.77 -10.31 2.09
CA PRO A 306 -30.15 -10.31 1.63
C PRO A 306 -30.60 -8.87 1.37
N PRO A 307 -31.44 -8.63 0.35
CA PRO A 307 -31.96 -7.30 0.09
C PRO A 307 -32.62 -6.75 1.35
N ALA A 308 -32.34 -5.49 1.68
CA ALA A 308 -33.00 -4.81 2.79
C ALA A 308 -34.52 -4.89 2.55
N THR A 309 -35.25 -5.47 3.50
CA THR A 309 -36.71 -5.54 3.45
C THR A 309 -37.24 -4.10 3.37
N PRO A 310 -38.03 -3.75 2.34
CA PRO A 310 -38.55 -2.39 2.23
C PRO A 310 -39.36 -2.08 3.48
N THR A 311 -38.96 -1.06 4.21
CA THR A 311 -39.71 -0.54 5.36
C THR A 311 -41.06 -0.09 4.87
N ARG A 312 -42.11 -0.85 5.24
CA ARG A 312 -43.50 -0.57 4.90
C ARG A 312 -43.83 0.86 5.37
N PRO A 313 -44.27 1.77 4.49
CA PRO A 313 -44.62 3.12 4.94
C PRO A 313 -45.70 3.02 6.02
N ALA A 314 -45.47 3.68 7.15
CA ALA A 314 -46.45 3.74 8.25
C ALA A 314 -47.79 4.27 7.71
N GLN A 315 -48.83 3.43 7.77
CA GLN A 315 -50.20 3.82 7.45
C GLN A 315 -50.57 4.97 8.37
N ARG A 316 -50.72 6.16 7.84
CA ARG A 316 -51.33 7.30 8.52
C ARG A 316 -52.76 6.91 8.92
N SER A 317 -52.99 6.70 10.20
CA SER A 317 -54.33 6.55 10.79
C SER A 317 -55.14 7.82 10.51
N ALA A 318 -56.13 7.68 9.64
CA ALA A 318 -57.14 8.72 9.41
C ALA A 318 -58.09 8.79 10.63
N ALA A 319 -57.84 9.73 11.52
CA ALA A 319 -58.73 10.03 12.62
C ALA A 319 -60.06 10.61 12.07
N HIS A 320 -61.10 9.81 12.19
CA HIS A 320 -62.48 10.12 11.81
C HIS A 320 -63.01 11.20 12.74
N LYS A 321 -63.07 12.49 12.31
CA LYS A 321 -63.80 13.53 13.03
C LYS A 321 -65.32 13.29 12.87
N ARG A 322 -65.97 12.73 13.89
CA ARG A 322 -67.44 12.76 14.02
C ARG A 322 -67.89 14.19 14.30
N GLY A 323 -68.59 14.79 13.31
CA GLY A 323 -69.30 16.05 13.48
C GLY A 323 -70.49 15.87 14.39
N LYS A 324 -70.59 16.68 15.44
CA LYS A 324 -71.79 16.86 16.24
C LYS A 324 -72.84 17.65 15.46
N ARG A 325 -73.95 17.02 15.17
CA ARG A 325 -75.17 17.72 14.67
C ARG A 325 -75.90 18.32 15.87
N HIS A 326 -76.16 19.62 15.85
CA HIS A 326 -77.13 20.30 16.76
C HIS A 326 -78.53 20.14 16.15
N PRO A 327 -79.56 19.95 16.99
CA PRO A 327 -80.95 19.94 16.54
C PRO A 327 -81.51 21.37 16.39
N PRO A 328 -82.53 21.62 15.51
CA PRO A 328 -83.13 22.91 15.34
C PRO A 328 -84.07 23.26 16.46
N ARG A 329 -84.07 24.49 16.96
CA ARG A 329 -85.11 25.06 17.80
C ARG A 329 -86.20 25.62 16.92
N SER A 330 -87.40 25.16 17.20
CA SER A 330 -88.65 25.75 16.75
C SER A 330 -88.95 27.04 17.50
N GLY A 331 -89.50 27.99 16.80
CA GLY A 331 -90.06 29.24 17.26
C GLY A 331 -90.28 30.17 16.08
#